data_ea7f98ff4e0032258ebcad5689d1544b
#
_entry.id   ea7f98ff4e0032258ebcad5689d1544b
#
_cell.length_a   1.000
_cell.length_b   1.000
_cell.length_c   1.000
_cell.angle_alpha   90.00
_cell.angle_beta   90.00
_cell.angle_gamma   90.00
#
_symmetry.space_group_name_H-M   'P 1'
#
loop_
_entity.id
_entity.type
_entity.pdbx_description
1 polymer ?
#
loop_
_entity_poly.entity_id
_entity_poly.type
_entity_poly.pdbx_seq_one_letter_code
_entity_poly.pdbx_strand_id
1 'polypeptide(L)'
;AKKFFFADILAELNLKYQVRKTNFVGEIGKVSYTSTMQTNKRLQFLKLKTNNDGVVQIDRLRVFLNMNTTTKVWILQVEEGKSDGQIIYENESVQTQSNYLSIEFPEPLKLPLNIGGKKQNYFVIWERLGEVQPRDIKVSCGCSGGDGFANFLFVTGGEADNFSDVPNALNDVFTHGISIDVQIKCETGSVICKEYSENDAIANVTAFAILYKSAELVIENVMNSSEVNRFTMLSRDHLWGKRSHFKSEYEKRVRYLAENIDVASSDCFFCRENVMYKGNILN
;
A
#
# COMPACT_ATOMS: atom_id res chain seq x y z
N ALA A 1 -18.02 -3.80 -12.60
CA ALA A 1 -17.29 -2.96 -13.55
C ALA A 1 -15.89 -2.58 -13.03
N LYS A 2 -15.75 -1.91 -11.86
CA LYS A 2 -14.43 -1.46 -11.34
C LYS A 2 -13.39 -2.59 -11.25
N LYS A 3 -13.72 -3.76 -10.73
CA LYS A 3 -12.78 -4.89 -10.63
C LYS A 3 -12.28 -5.35 -12.01
N PHE A 4 -13.16 -5.42 -13.00
CA PHE A 4 -12.79 -5.76 -14.37
C PHE A 4 -11.90 -4.68 -14.99
N PHE A 5 -12.25 -3.41 -14.79
CA PHE A 5 -11.46 -2.29 -15.28
C PHE A 5 -10.01 -2.33 -14.79
N PHE A 6 -9.77 -2.52 -13.47
CA PHE A 6 -8.41 -2.63 -12.95
C PHE A 6 -7.67 -3.87 -13.47
N ALA A 7 -8.37 -5.00 -13.62
CA ALA A 7 -7.76 -6.21 -14.18
C ALA A 7 -7.37 -6.04 -15.65
N ASP A 8 -8.23 -5.39 -16.45
CA ASP A 8 -8.01 -5.18 -17.86
C ASP A 8 -6.90 -4.15 -18.13
N ILE A 9 -6.85 -3.04 -17.36
CA ILE A 9 -5.71 -2.09 -17.44
C ILE A 9 -4.41 -2.78 -17.04
N LEU A 10 -4.42 -3.57 -15.99
CA LEU A 10 -3.24 -4.29 -15.57
C LEU A 10 -2.77 -5.28 -16.64
N ALA A 11 -3.71 -5.94 -17.33
CA ALA A 11 -3.39 -6.83 -18.44
C ALA A 11 -2.72 -6.08 -19.60
N GLU A 12 -3.23 -4.91 -19.98
CA GLU A 12 -2.63 -4.08 -21.02
C GLU A 12 -1.26 -3.53 -20.61
N LEU A 13 -1.12 -3.03 -19.36
CA LEU A 13 0.16 -2.59 -18.84
C LEU A 13 1.20 -3.72 -18.79
N ASN A 14 0.78 -4.95 -18.50
CA ASN A 14 1.66 -6.12 -18.49
C ASN A 14 2.22 -6.48 -19.89
N LEU A 15 1.69 -5.95 -20.96
CA LEU A 15 2.29 -6.12 -22.30
C LEU A 15 3.61 -5.34 -22.42
N LYS A 16 3.73 -4.18 -21.75
CA LYS A 16 4.88 -3.28 -21.83
C LYS A 16 5.75 -3.35 -20.56
N TYR A 17 5.13 -3.56 -19.41
CA TYR A 17 5.77 -3.50 -18.10
C TYR A 17 5.61 -4.82 -17.36
N GLN A 18 6.51 -5.08 -16.43
CA GLN A 18 6.39 -6.16 -15.48
C GLN A 18 6.09 -5.58 -14.11
N VAL A 19 5.04 -6.08 -13.47
CA VAL A 19 4.65 -5.67 -12.12
C VAL A 19 5.40 -6.51 -11.09
N ARG A 20 6.00 -5.87 -10.12
CA ARG A 20 6.57 -6.56 -8.95
C ARG A 20 5.43 -7.07 -8.07
N LYS A 21 5.32 -8.38 -7.90
CA LYS A 21 4.26 -8.99 -7.08
C LYS A 21 4.49 -8.79 -5.59
N THR A 22 5.73 -8.91 -5.16
CA THR A 22 6.15 -8.73 -3.77
C THR A 22 7.54 -8.13 -3.79
N ASN A 23 7.73 -7.03 -3.06
CA ASN A 23 9.00 -6.32 -3.02
C ASN A 23 9.87 -6.78 -1.85
N PHE A 24 9.24 -6.99 -0.70
CA PHE A 24 9.91 -7.41 0.52
C PHE A 24 8.98 -8.23 1.41
N VAL A 25 9.52 -9.26 2.06
CA VAL A 25 8.88 -10.01 3.15
C VAL A 25 9.94 -10.20 4.23
N GLY A 26 9.68 -9.72 5.43
CA GLY A 26 10.64 -9.87 6.52
C GLY A 26 10.27 -9.07 7.75
N GLU A 27 11.23 -8.98 8.66
CA GLU A 27 11.11 -8.27 9.93
C GLU A 27 11.88 -6.95 9.86
N ILE A 28 11.24 -5.86 10.28
CA ILE A 28 11.85 -4.56 10.52
C ILE A 28 12.02 -4.40 12.03
N GLY A 29 13.19 -3.99 12.48
CA GLY A 29 13.51 -3.90 13.91
C GLY A 29 13.84 -5.25 14.52
N LYS A 30 14.62 -6.07 13.82
CA LYS A 30 15.06 -7.37 14.34
C LYS A 30 15.89 -7.19 15.60
N VAL A 31 15.48 -7.88 16.65
CA VAL A 31 16.17 -7.81 17.95
C VAL A 31 17.52 -8.52 17.83
N SER A 32 18.59 -7.75 17.97
CA SER A 32 19.94 -8.29 18.06
C SER A 32 20.67 -7.91 19.35
N TYR A 33 20.08 -7.04 20.17
CA TYR A 33 20.75 -6.47 21.34
C TYR A 33 19.88 -6.52 22.61
N THR A 34 20.57 -6.59 23.76
CA THR A 34 19.97 -6.63 25.09
C THR A 34 20.01 -5.29 25.81
N SER A 35 20.62 -4.28 25.21
CA SER A 35 20.72 -2.93 25.80
C SER A 35 19.35 -2.24 25.85
N THR A 36 19.24 -1.31 26.78
CA THR A 36 18.02 -0.55 27.04
C THR A 36 18.27 0.91 26.65
N MET A 37 17.38 1.48 25.89
CA MET A 37 17.42 2.90 25.53
C MET A 37 16.78 3.71 26.66
N GLN A 38 17.47 4.74 27.14
CA GLN A 38 16.91 5.66 28.14
C GLN A 38 16.08 6.73 27.46
N THR A 39 14.83 6.85 27.87
CA THR A 39 13.92 7.88 27.37
C THR A 39 13.02 8.40 28.47
N ASN A 40 12.67 9.68 28.39
CA ASN A 40 11.76 10.34 29.33
C ASN A 40 10.40 10.68 28.66
N LYS A 41 10.30 10.52 27.35
CA LYS A 41 9.09 10.87 26.63
C LYS A 41 8.02 9.79 26.79
N ARG A 42 6.75 10.21 26.73
CA ARG A 42 5.60 9.35 26.95
C ARG A 42 5.35 8.41 25.76
N LEU A 43 5.41 8.91 24.54
CA LEU A 43 5.15 8.16 23.33
C LEU A 43 6.45 7.79 22.64
N GLN A 44 6.57 6.51 22.31
CA GLN A 44 7.68 5.97 21.57
C GLN A 44 7.14 5.46 20.24
N PHE A 45 7.81 5.71 19.13
CA PHE A 45 7.25 5.35 17.84
C PHE A 45 8.29 4.89 16.81
N LEU A 46 7.78 4.11 15.85
CA LEU A 46 8.45 3.76 14.61
C LEU A 46 7.68 4.40 13.45
N LYS A 47 8.37 5.24 12.68
CA LYS A 47 7.83 5.90 11.49
C LYS A 47 8.14 5.09 10.25
N LEU A 48 7.10 4.83 9.46
CA LEU A 48 7.18 4.20 8.15
C LEU A 48 6.86 5.25 7.10
N LYS A 49 7.85 5.61 6.30
CA LYS A 49 7.73 6.56 5.21
C LYS A 49 8.19 5.92 3.91
N THR A 50 7.55 6.25 2.81
CA THR A 50 7.95 5.77 1.49
C THR A 50 7.98 6.89 0.47
N ASN A 51 8.78 6.69 -0.56
CA ASN A 51 8.70 7.49 -1.78
C ASN A 51 7.89 6.79 -2.88
N ASN A 52 7.49 5.55 -2.65
CA ASN A 52 6.95 4.65 -3.64
C ASN A 52 5.47 4.39 -3.41
N ASP A 53 4.78 3.99 -4.48
CA ASP A 53 3.40 3.54 -4.41
C ASP A 53 3.37 2.05 -4.03
N GLY A 54 2.62 1.73 -2.99
CA GLY A 54 2.51 0.34 -2.53
C GLY A 54 1.68 0.22 -1.27
N VAL A 55 1.69 -0.98 -0.72
CA VAL A 55 1.02 -1.30 0.55
C VAL A 55 2.01 -2.02 1.45
N VAL A 56 2.18 -1.53 2.66
CA VAL A 56 2.80 -2.27 3.74
C VAL A 56 1.71 -3.09 4.41
N GLN A 57 1.89 -4.39 4.47
CA GLN A 57 1.05 -5.29 5.25
C GLN A 57 1.81 -5.67 6.50
N ILE A 58 1.21 -5.45 7.67
CA ILE A 58 1.77 -5.85 8.96
C ILE A 58 1.04 -7.12 9.39
N ASP A 59 1.78 -8.21 9.52
CA ASP A 59 1.26 -9.50 9.99
C ASP A 59 1.32 -9.57 11.51
N ARG A 60 2.39 -9.01 12.11
CA ARG A 60 2.64 -9.02 13.54
C ARG A 60 3.41 -7.77 13.96
N LEU A 61 3.06 -7.25 15.13
CA LEU A 61 3.76 -6.17 15.81
C LEU A 61 4.27 -6.67 17.17
N ARG A 62 5.53 -6.36 17.47
CA ARG A 62 6.15 -6.66 18.76
C ARG A 62 6.76 -5.40 19.36
N VAL A 63 6.72 -5.28 20.67
CA VAL A 63 7.44 -4.23 21.40
C VAL A 63 8.27 -4.88 22.50
N PHE A 64 9.57 -4.66 22.47
CA PHE A 64 10.55 -5.21 23.41
C PHE A 64 10.89 -4.19 24.49
N LEU A 65 10.70 -4.56 25.73
CA LEU A 65 10.81 -3.69 26.90
C LEU A 65 11.80 -4.26 27.92
N ASN A 66 12.24 -3.41 28.86
CA ASN A 66 13.14 -3.85 29.94
C ASN A 66 12.42 -4.62 31.05
N MET A 67 11.09 -4.46 31.18
CA MET A 67 10.26 -5.12 32.19
C MET A 67 8.87 -5.41 31.68
N ASN A 68 8.15 -6.30 32.35
CA ASN A 68 6.75 -6.58 32.06
C ASN A 68 5.86 -5.41 32.50
N THR A 69 4.91 -5.06 31.64
CA THR A 69 3.97 -3.98 31.86
C THR A 69 2.71 -4.17 31.03
N THR A 70 1.71 -3.35 31.30
CA THR A 70 0.57 -3.16 30.40
C THR A 70 0.75 -1.84 29.68
N THR A 71 0.59 -1.80 28.38
CA THR A 71 0.77 -0.59 27.60
C THR A 71 -0.30 -0.49 26.51
N LYS A 72 -0.43 0.72 25.96
CA LYS A 72 -1.29 0.99 24.81
C LYS A 72 -0.46 1.05 23.55
N VAL A 73 -1.06 0.60 22.45
CA VAL A 73 -0.43 0.62 21.13
C VAL A 73 -1.38 1.23 20.12
N TRP A 74 -0.86 2.10 19.27
CA TRP A 74 -1.60 2.76 18.20
C TRP A 74 -0.86 2.70 16.88
N ILE A 75 -1.62 2.81 15.79
CA ILE A 75 -1.06 3.15 14.50
C ILE A 75 -1.75 4.42 14.02
N LEU A 76 -0.94 5.45 13.85
CA LEU A 76 -1.35 6.77 13.38
C LEU A 76 -0.99 6.91 11.90
N GLN A 77 -1.96 7.31 11.08
CA GLN A 77 -1.79 7.66 9.69
C GLN A 77 -1.75 9.18 9.54
N VAL A 78 -0.76 9.70 8.83
CA VAL A 78 -0.57 11.13 8.58
C VAL A 78 -0.28 11.35 7.11
N GLU A 79 -1.02 12.24 6.44
CA GLU A 79 -0.72 12.68 5.08
C GLU A 79 0.63 13.42 5.07
N GLU A 80 1.49 13.16 4.10
CA GLU A 80 2.80 13.83 4.01
C GLU A 80 2.65 15.36 3.97
N GLY A 81 3.42 16.03 4.83
CA GLY A 81 3.36 17.49 4.96
C GLY A 81 2.30 18.03 5.92
N LYS A 82 1.47 17.14 6.51
CA LYS A 82 0.52 17.52 7.57
C LYS A 82 1.02 17.16 8.95
N SER A 83 0.48 17.82 9.97
CA SER A 83 0.76 17.56 11.38
C SER A 83 -0.39 16.85 12.09
N ASP A 84 -1.57 16.81 11.50
CA ASP A 84 -2.74 16.10 12.00
C ASP A 84 -2.86 14.73 11.33
N GLY A 85 -3.21 13.75 12.13
CA GLY A 85 -3.33 12.37 11.67
C GLY A 85 -4.56 11.67 12.21
N GLN A 86 -4.87 10.51 11.62
CA GLN A 86 -5.95 9.64 12.05
C GLN A 86 -5.39 8.37 12.69
N ILE A 87 -5.88 8.02 13.87
CA ILE A 87 -5.62 6.71 14.47
C ILE A 87 -6.44 5.67 13.69
N ILE A 88 -5.74 4.73 13.05
CA ILE A 88 -6.35 3.66 12.25
C ILE A 88 -6.36 2.31 12.97
N TYR A 89 -5.58 2.20 14.03
CA TYR A 89 -5.55 1.04 14.91
C TYR A 89 -5.27 1.48 16.34
N GLU A 90 -5.96 0.89 17.29
CA GLU A 90 -5.77 1.08 18.72
C GLU A 90 -5.97 -0.22 19.47
N ASN A 91 -5.05 -0.49 20.41
CA ASN A 91 -5.20 -1.53 21.41
C ASN A 91 -4.87 -0.94 22.77
N GLU A 92 -5.90 -0.79 23.61
CA GLU A 92 -5.82 -0.04 24.87
C GLU A 92 -5.12 -0.79 26.01
N SER A 93 -4.96 -2.11 25.90
CA SER A 93 -4.51 -2.90 27.04
C SER A 93 -3.76 -4.15 26.58
N VAL A 94 -2.52 -3.95 26.20
CA VAL A 94 -1.63 -5.06 25.82
C VAL A 94 -0.69 -5.37 26.96
N GLN A 95 -0.78 -6.59 27.50
CA GLN A 95 0.10 -7.06 28.55
C GLN A 95 1.34 -7.70 27.93
N THR A 96 2.52 -7.31 28.41
CA THR A 96 3.78 -7.93 28.01
C THR A 96 3.95 -9.29 28.68
N GLN A 97 4.57 -10.21 27.96
CA GLN A 97 5.03 -11.50 28.49
C GLN A 97 6.53 -11.63 28.18
N SER A 98 7.31 -12.03 29.17
CA SER A 98 8.77 -12.18 28.99
C SER A 98 9.46 -10.92 28.46
N ASN A 99 9.05 -9.75 28.95
CA ASN A 99 9.58 -8.42 28.55
C ASN A 99 9.31 -8.03 27.09
N TYR A 100 8.37 -8.64 26.44
CA TYR A 100 7.85 -8.16 25.16
C TYR A 100 6.34 -8.35 25.06
N LEU A 101 5.70 -7.50 24.27
CA LEU A 101 4.32 -7.71 23.83
C LEU A 101 4.34 -8.21 22.37
N SER A 102 3.34 -8.99 22.01
CA SER A 102 3.10 -9.42 20.64
C SER A 102 1.64 -9.24 20.29
N ILE A 103 1.39 -8.55 19.18
CA ILE A 103 0.06 -8.40 18.59
C ILE A 103 0.12 -9.09 17.23
N GLU A 104 -0.66 -10.14 17.07
CA GLU A 104 -0.85 -10.81 15.80
C GLU A 104 -2.15 -10.32 15.18
N PHE A 105 -2.10 -9.97 13.90
CA PHE A 105 -3.27 -9.54 13.16
C PHE A 105 -3.87 -10.75 12.43
N PRO A 106 -5.11 -11.19 12.77
CA PRO A 106 -5.77 -12.32 12.10
C PRO A 106 -5.89 -12.11 10.59
N GLU A 107 -6.11 -10.87 10.19
CA GLU A 107 -5.95 -10.41 8.83
C GLU A 107 -4.85 -9.35 8.80
N PRO A 108 -3.87 -9.46 7.88
CA PRO A 108 -2.78 -8.49 7.80
C PRO A 108 -3.29 -7.06 7.74
N LEU A 109 -2.80 -6.21 8.62
CA LEU A 109 -3.15 -4.79 8.61
C LEU A 109 -2.52 -4.12 7.39
N LYS A 110 -3.35 -3.58 6.52
CA LYS A 110 -2.92 -2.95 5.27
C LYS A 110 -2.75 -1.45 5.45
N LEU A 111 -1.57 -0.97 5.16
CA LEU A 111 -1.18 0.43 5.21
C LEU A 111 -0.85 0.91 3.78
N PRO A 112 -1.82 1.46 3.04
CA PRO A 112 -1.57 2.02 1.71
C PRO A 112 -0.62 3.22 1.80
N LEU A 113 0.48 3.18 1.05
CA LEU A 113 1.50 4.24 1.08
C LEU A 113 1.10 5.48 0.27
N ASN A 114 0.10 5.32 -0.59
CA ASN A 114 -0.53 6.41 -1.33
C ASN A 114 -2.05 6.22 -1.31
N ILE A 115 -2.77 7.28 -0.98
CA ILE A 115 -4.25 7.32 -0.97
C ILE A 115 -4.70 8.52 -1.79
N GLY A 116 -5.28 8.26 -2.96
CA GLY A 116 -5.79 9.31 -3.84
C GLY A 116 -4.72 10.32 -4.30
N GLY A 117 -3.51 9.85 -4.63
CA GLY A 117 -2.39 10.68 -5.04
C GLY A 117 -1.57 11.28 -3.89
N LYS A 118 -2.01 11.11 -2.63
CA LYS A 118 -1.38 11.69 -1.46
C LYS A 118 -0.56 10.65 -0.70
N LYS A 119 0.71 10.91 -0.52
CA LYS A 119 1.61 10.03 0.23
C LYS A 119 1.24 10.02 1.71
N GLN A 120 1.33 8.83 2.31
CA GLN A 120 0.98 8.59 3.70
C GLN A 120 2.24 8.21 4.49
N ASN A 121 2.36 8.74 5.68
CA ASN A 121 3.30 8.30 6.71
C ASN A 121 2.52 7.53 7.77
N TYR A 122 3.09 6.44 8.26
CA TYR A 122 2.50 5.68 9.34
C TYR A 122 3.43 5.68 10.54
N PHE A 123 2.85 5.82 11.71
CA PHE A 123 3.57 5.78 12.97
C PHE A 123 3.00 4.65 13.81
N VAL A 124 3.82 3.65 14.09
CA VAL A 124 3.51 2.61 15.08
C VAL A 124 3.96 3.15 16.42
N ILE A 125 3.05 3.32 17.35
CA ILE A 125 3.26 4.06 18.61
C ILE A 125 2.92 3.16 19.77
N TRP A 126 3.71 3.22 20.84
CA TRP A 126 3.34 2.65 22.12
C TRP A 126 3.55 3.67 23.26
N GLU A 127 2.81 3.50 24.36
CA GLU A 127 2.85 4.40 25.51
C GLU A 127 3.82 3.87 26.56
N ARG A 128 4.80 4.67 26.91
CA ARG A 128 5.70 4.40 28.03
C ARG A 128 5.03 4.78 29.36
N LEU A 129 4.96 3.85 30.27
CA LEU A 129 4.40 4.03 31.61
C LEU A 129 5.51 3.87 32.66
N GLY A 130 5.64 4.85 33.54
CA GLY A 130 6.60 4.79 34.66
C GLY A 130 8.05 4.65 34.20
N GLU A 131 8.76 3.67 34.77
CA GLU A 131 10.19 3.41 34.52
C GLU A 131 10.45 2.41 33.37
N VAL A 132 9.40 2.04 32.64
CA VAL A 132 9.51 1.16 31.49
C VAL A 132 10.35 1.82 30.42
N GLN A 133 11.31 1.08 29.87
CA GLN A 133 12.21 1.58 28.83
C GLN A 133 12.22 0.62 27.64
N PRO A 134 12.28 1.11 26.41
CA PRO A 134 12.41 0.28 25.22
C PRO A 134 13.77 -0.41 25.16
N ARG A 135 13.81 -1.56 24.51
CA ARG A 135 15.08 -2.16 24.10
C ARG A 135 15.68 -1.35 22.95
N ASP A 136 17.00 -1.21 23.00
CA ASP A 136 17.78 -0.53 21.97
C ASP A 136 17.89 -1.43 20.73
N ILE A 137 17.03 -1.19 19.76
CA ILE A 137 17.03 -1.88 18.48
C ILE A 137 17.30 -0.83 17.39
N LYS A 138 18.43 -0.95 16.71
CA LYS A 138 18.71 -0.08 15.56
C LYS A 138 17.91 -0.51 14.36
N VAL A 139 17.34 0.47 13.68
CA VAL A 139 16.87 0.25 12.31
C VAL A 139 18.13 -0.05 11.49
N SER A 140 18.19 -1.23 10.91
CA SER A 140 19.25 -1.52 9.96
C SER A 140 19.09 -0.55 8.79
N CYS A 141 20.04 0.38 8.65
CA CYS A 141 20.08 1.19 7.45
C CYS A 141 20.47 0.24 6.31
N GLY A 142 19.64 0.13 5.29
CA GLY A 142 19.85 -0.75 4.12
C GLY A 142 21.17 -0.60 3.36
N CYS A 143 22.11 0.17 3.92
CA CYS A 143 23.46 0.37 3.40
C CYS A 143 24.34 -0.88 3.49
N SER A 144 23.96 -1.90 4.25
CA SER A 144 24.76 -3.12 4.45
C SER A 144 24.29 -4.33 3.63
N GLY A 145 23.52 -4.10 2.56
CA GLY A 145 23.25 -5.14 1.54
C GLY A 145 22.33 -6.29 1.96
N GLY A 146 21.74 -6.25 3.17
CA GLY A 146 20.93 -7.35 3.70
C GLY A 146 19.44 -7.04 3.85
N ASP A 147 19.07 -5.77 3.98
CA ASP A 147 17.69 -5.42 4.29
C ASP A 147 16.98 -4.84 3.06
N GLY A 148 16.36 -5.72 2.29
CA GLY A 148 15.68 -5.39 1.03
C GLY A 148 14.51 -4.40 1.18
N PHE A 149 14.10 -4.04 2.40
CA PHE A 149 13.03 -3.05 2.61
C PHE A 149 13.47 -1.61 2.36
N ALA A 150 14.75 -1.29 2.54
CA ALA A 150 15.27 0.08 2.43
C ALA A 150 15.09 0.68 1.02
N ASN A 151 14.94 -0.16 0.00
CA ASN A 151 14.63 0.29 -1.36
C ASN A 151 13.18 0.78 -1.51
N PHE A 152 12.29 0.46 -0.57
CA PHE A 152 10.86 0.72 -0.66
C PHE A 152 10.32 1.54 0.49
N LEU A 153 10.96 1.44 1.64
CA LEU A 153 10.46 1.99 2.88
C LEU A 153 11.61 2.65 3.66
N PHE A 154 11.43 3.92 3.97
CA PHE A 154 12.30 4.64 4.88
C PHE A 154 11.73 4.50 6.30
N VAL A 155 12.52 3.93 7.19
CA VAL A 155 12.11 3.64 8.57
C VAL A 155 12.98 4.44 9.54
N THR A 156 12.34 5.14 10.45
CA THR A 156 13.02 5.89 11.53
C THR A 156 12.23 5.73 12.81
N GLY A 157 12.89 5.86 13.93
CA GLY A 157 12.22 5.95 15.22
C GLY A 157 12.15 7.37 15.73
N GLY A 158 11.51 7.52 16.88
CA GLY A 158 11.44 8.79 17.58
C GLY A 158 10.58 8.71 18.84
N GLU A 159 10.53 9.83 19.53
CA GLU A 159 9.78 9.97 20.77
C GLU A 159 9.05 11.30 20.86
N ALA A 160 7.90 11.33 21.54
CA ALA A 160 7.08 12.52 21.72
C ALA A 160 6.33 12.48 23.07
N ASP A 161 5.83 13.62 23.50
CA ASP A 161 4.98 13.69 24.69
C ASP A 161 3.49 13.55 24.34
N ASN A 162 3.07 14.05 23.17
CA ASN A 162 1.68 14.06 22.71
C ASN A 162 1.58 13.56 21.26
N PHE A 163 0.39 13.12 20.85
CA PHE A 163 0.14 12.69 19.49
C PHE A 163 0.33 13.78 18.43
N SER A 164 0.03 15.03 18.78
CA SER A 164 0.25 16.20 17.90
C SER A 164 1.72 16.43 17.56
N ASP A 165 2.62 15.98 18.43
CA ASP A 165 4.06 16.21 18.30
C ASP A 165 4.71 15.11 17.47
N VAL A 166 4.10 13.92 17.40
CA VAL A 166 4.64 12.73 16.71
C VAL A 166 5.04 13.01 15.26
N PRO A 167 4.21 13.67 14.40
CA PRO A 167 4.59 13.91 13.02
C PRO A 167 5.82 14.78 12.83
N ASN A 168 6.09 15.69 13.79
CA ASN A 168 7.15 16.68 13.75
C ASN A 168 8.31 16.35 14.69
N ALA A 169 8.26 15.24 15.40
CA ALA A 169 9.32 14.84 16.33
C ALA A 169 10.63 14.54 15.59
N LEU A 170 11.73 14.74 16.30
CA LEU A 170 13.05 14.38 15.79
C LEU A 170 13.12 12.88 15.53
N ASN A 171 13.60 12.53 14.35
CA ASN A 171 13.80 11.15 13.98
C ASN A 171 15.21 10.69 14.38
N ASP A 172 15.29 9.44 14.78
CA ASP A 172 16.55 8.77 15.08
C ASP A 172 16.66 7.41 14.35
N VAL A 173 17.72 6.68 14.63
CA VAL A 173 18.03 5.39 13.99
C VAL A 173 17.56 4.19 14.82
N PHE A 174 16.84 4.42 15.91
CA PHE A 174 16.36 3.36 16.79
C PHE A 174 14.89 3.06 16.52
N THR A 175 14.47 1.84 16.79
CA THR A 175 13.05 1.45 16.63
C THR A 175 12.23 1.67 17.89
N HIS A 176 12.85 2.17 18.96
CA HIS A 176 12.20 2.35 20.26
C HIS A 176 11.51 1.08 20.76
N GLY A 177 12.21 -0.04 20.63
CA GLY A 177 11.71 -1.37 21.01
C GLY A 177 10.74 -2.01 20.03
N ILE A 178 10.30 -1.32 18.98
CA ILE A 178 9.31 -1.83 18.02
C ILE A 178 9.97 -2.74 17.01
N SER A 179 9.32 -3.89 16.77
CA SER A 179 9.62 -4.82 15.68
C SER A 179 8.32 -5.18 14.97
N ILE A 180 8.35 -5.20 13.64
CA ILE A 180 7.19 -5.52 12.83
C ILE A 180 7.53 -6.55 11.77
N ASP A 181 6.69 -7.58 11.64
CA ASP A 181 6.74 -8.51 10.51
C ASP A 181 5.90 -7.93 9.40
N VAL A 182 6.52 -7.67 8.26
CA VAL A 182 5.89 -6.94 7.15
C VAL A 182 6.05 -7.65 5.82
N GLN A 183 5.07 -7.40 4.97
CA GLN A 183 5.15 -7.65 3.54
C GLN A 183 4.93 -6.32 2.82
N ILE A 184 5.87 -5.90 1.99
CA ILE A 184 5.72 -4.72 1.15
C ILE A 184 5.34 -5.19 -0.24
N LYS A 185 4.16 -4.76 -0.71
CA LYS A 185 3.61 -5.16 -2.00
C LYS A 185 3.32 -3.95 -2.85
N CYS A 186 3.53 -4.09 -4.14
CA CYS A 186 3.05 -3.11 -5.09
C CYS A 186 1.53 -3.20 -5.25
N GLU A 187 0.88 -2.06 -5.19
CA GLU A 187 -0.55 -1.93 -5.46
C GLU A 187 -0.76 -1.12 -6.73
N THR A 188 -1.03 -1.83 -7.81
CA THR A 188 -1.26 -1.22 -9.12
C THR A 188 -2.45 -0.27 -9.14
N GLY A 189 -3.43 -0.53 -8.26
CA GLY A 189 -4.58 0.34 -8.08
C GLY A 189 -4.21 1.74 -7.59
N SER A 190 -3.21 1.86 -6.71
CA SER A 190 -2.80 3.17 -6.18
C SER A 190 -2.12 4.03 -7.25
N VAL A 191 -1.34 3.43 -8.16
CA VAL A 191 -0.71 4.14 -9.29
C VAL A 191 -1.78 4.71 -10.22
N ILE A 192 -2.79 3.90 -10.59
CA ILE A 192 -3.91 4.35 -11.42
C ILE A 192 -4.73 5.44 -10.70
N CYS A 193 -4.95 5.30 -9.39
CA CYS A 193 -5.67 6.29 -8.60
C CYS A 193 -4.91 7.61 -8.47
N LYS A 194 -3.58 7.58 -8.42
CA LYS A 194 -2.74 8.78 -8.43
C LYS A 194 -2.97 9.57 -9.72
N GLU A 195 -2.78 8.93 -10.87
CA GLU A 195 -3.02 9.55 -12.18
C GLU A 195 -4.46 10.08 -12.32
N TYR A 196 -5.44 9.33 -11.81
CA TYR A 196 -6.84 9.77 -11.78
C TYR A 196 -7.03 11.06 -10.97
N SER A 197 -6.29 11.26 -9.88
CA SER A 197 -6.43 12.45 -9.03
C SER A 197 -5.65 13.67 -9.53
N GLU A 198 -4.58 13.45 -10.31
CA GLU A 198 -3.66 14.50 -10.75
C GLU A 198 -3.92 14.94 -12.19
N ASN A 199 -4.63 14.15 -12.99
CA ASN A 199 -4.85 14.40 -14.43
C ASN A 199 -6.33 14.26 -14.82
N ASP A 200 -6.99 15.38 -15.04
CA ASP A 200 -8.42 15.43 -15.42
C ASP A 200 -8.73 14.64 -16.72
N ALA A 201 -7.81 14.61 -17.68
CA ALA A 201 -8.01 13.85 -18.90
C ALA A 201 -8.05 12.34 -18.61
N ILE A 202 -7.13 11.84 -17.78
CA ILE A 202 -7.11 10.44 -17.32
C ILE A 202 -8.36 10.14 -16.49
N ALA A 203 -8.77 11.06 -15.61
CA ALA A 203 -9.98 10.93 -14.80
C ALA A 203 -11.22 10.75 -15.67
N ASN A 204 -11.40 11.61 -16.66
CA ASN A 204 -12.55 11.56 -17.57
C ASN A 204 -12.57 10.26 -18.39
N VAL A 205 -11.44 9.87 -18.98
CA VAL A 205 -11.36 8.63 -19.76
C VAL A 205 -11.64 7.40 -18.88
N THR A 206 -11.15 7.40 -17.65
CA THR A 206 -11.40 6.34 -16.65
C THR A 206 -12.89 6.25 -16.30
N ALA A 207 -13.53 7.38 -16.03
CA ALA A 207 -14.97 7.42 -15.74
C ALA A 207 -15.80 6.85 -16.90
N PHE A 208 -15.50 7.25 -18.13
CA PHE A 208 -16.17 6.69 -19.32
C PHE A 208 -15.86 5.20 -19.53
N ALA A 209 -14.63 4.76 -19.30
CA ALA A 209 -14.31 3.32 -19.38
C ALA A 209 -15.18 2.51 -18.41
N ILE A 210 -15.28 2.93 -17.15
CA ILE A 210 -16.12 2.26 -16.15
C ILE A 210 -17.60 2.30 -16.55
N LEU A 211 -18.07 3.42 -17.10
CA LEU A 211 -19.45 3.56 -17.60
C LEU A 211 -19.76 2.56 -18.72
N TYR A 212 -18.90 2.47 -19.74
CA TYR A 212 -19.06 1.55 -20.85
C TYR A 212 -19.00 0.07 -20.41
N LYS A 213 -18.10 -0.26 -19.47
CA LYS A 213 -18.07 -1.61 -18.90
C LYS A 213 -19.31 -1.92 -18.10
N SER A 214 -19.84 -0.96 -17.38
CA SER A 214 -21.12 -1.13 -16.64
C SER A 214 -22.27 -1.36 -17.61
N ALA A 215 -22.34 -0.60 -18.70
CA ALA A 215 -23.39 -0.75 -19.72
C ALA A 215 -23.29 -2.11 -20.44
N GLU A 216 -22.08 -2.56 -20.78
CA GLU A 216 -21.83 -3.90 -21.34
C GLU A 216 -22.40 -4.98 -20.41
N LEU A 217 -22.03 -4.94 -19.11
CA LEU A 217 -22.46 -5.94 -18.13
C LEU A 217 -23.98 -5.92 -17.90
N VAL A 218 -24.60 -4.76 -17.90
CA VAL A 218 -26.07 -4.64 -17.79
C VAL A 218 -26.74 -5.31 -18.97
N ILE A 219 -26.30 -5.02 -20.19
CA ILE A 219 -26.87 -5.67 -21.39
C ILE A 219 -26.65 -7.18 -21.37
N GLU A 220 -25.48 -7.64 -20.96
CA GLU A 220 -25.18 -9.07 -20.81
C GLU A 220 -26.12 -9.75 -19.81
N ASN A 221 -26.37 -9.12 -18.66
CA ASN A 221 -27.33 -9.62 -17.67
C ASN A 221 -28.75 -9.65 -18.24
N VAL A 222 -29.18 -8.60 -18.97
CA VAL A 222 -30.49 -8.57 -19.62
C VAL A 222 -30.63 -9.69 -20.64
N MET A 223 -29.61 -9.92 -21.47
CA MET A 223 -29.62 -10.97 -22.51
C MET A 223 -29.65 -12.39 -21.92
N ASN A 224 -29.04 -12.59 -20.73
CA ASN A 224 -28.95 -13.89 -20.06
C ASN A 224 -30.09 -14.10 -19.05
N SER A 225 -30.92 -13.10 -18.78
CA SER A 225 -32.05 -13.24 -17.86
C SER A 225 -33.17 -14.05 -18.50
N SER A 226 -33.67 -15.05 -17.75
CA SER A 226 -34.87 -15.80 -18.12
C SER A 226 -36.15 -14.97 -18.00
N GLU A 227 -36.07 -13.81 -17.33
CA GLU A 227 -37.20 -12.88 -17.09
C GLU A 227 -37.30 -11.77 -18.13
N VAL A 228 -36.53 -11.83 -19.23
CA VAL A 228 -36.70 -10.89 -20.37
C VAL A 228 -38.08 -11.11 -20.99
N ASN A 229 -39.01 -10.38 -20.43
CA ASN A 229 -40.42 -10.39 -20.81
C ASN A 229 -40.59 -9.95 -22.27
N ARG A 230 -41.65 -10.48 -22.90
CA ARG A 230 -42.18 -10.06 -24.21
C ARG A 230 -42.42 -8.56 -24.37
N PHE A 231 -42.28 -7.75 -23.32
CA PHE A 231 -42.41 -6.31 -23.27
C PHE A 231 -41.14 -5.53 -23.60
N THR A 232 -39.96 -6.13 -23.49
CA THR A 232 -38.74 -5.49 -23.99
C THR A 232 -38.59 -5.82 -25.47
N MET A 233 -39.23 -5.04 -26.29
CA MET A 233 -39.21 -5.13 -27.77
C MET A 233 -37.85 -4.84 -28.42
N LEU A 234 -36.79 -4.95 -27.67
CA LEU A 234 -35.42 -4.87 -28.21
C LEU A 234 -35.09 -6.25 -28.79
N SER A 235 -34.94 -6.28 -30.13
CA SER A 235 -34.49 -7.50 -30.76
C SER A 235 -33.14 -7.93 -30.19
N ARG A 236 -32.92 -9.22 -30.07
CA ARG A 236 -31.67 -9.78 -29.55
C ARG A 236 -30.46 -9.24 -30.33
N ASP A 237 -30.63 -9.05 -31.64
CA ASP A 237 -29.62 -8.49 -32.53
C ASP A 237 -29.26 -7.05 -32.16
N HIS A 238 -30.26 -6.22 -31.80
CA HIS A 238 -30.02 -4.86 -31.35
C HIS A 238 -29.23 -4.81 -30.01
N LEU A 239 -29.57 -5.68 -29.09
CA LEU A 239 -28.82 -5.81 -27.83
C LEU A 239 -27.37 -6.26 -28.06
N TRP A 240 -27.17 -7.24 -28.97
CA TRP A 240 -25.85 -7.66 -29.40
C TRP A 240 -25.03 -6.51 -30.01
N GLY A 241 -25.63 -5.75 -30.89
CA GLY A 241 -25.01 -4.58 -31.52
C GLY A 241 -24.58 -3.55 -30.46
N LYS A 242 -25.46 -3.24 -29.49
CA LYS A 242 -25.14 -2.30 -28.41
C LYS A 242 -24.05 -2.85 -27.49
N ARG A 243 -24.11 -4.14 -27.09
CA ARG A 243 -23.06 -4.78 -26.28
C ARG A 243 -21.70 -4.68 -26.97
N SER A 244 -21.65 -5.03 -28.26
CA SER A 244 -20.43 -4.98 -29.06
C SER A 244 -19.86 -3.55 -29.14
N HIS A 245 -20.74 -2.53 -29.33
CA HIS A 245 -20.34 -1.13 -29.32
C HIS A 245 -19.74 -0.72 -27.97
N PHE A 246 -20.41 -1.01 -26.86
CA PHE A 246 -19.91 -0.64 -25.53
C PHE A 246 -18.60 -1.35 -25.18
N LYS A 247 -18.47 -2.63 -25.57
CA LYS A 247 -17.22 -3.37 -25.41
C LYS A 247 -16.08 -2.73 -26.21
N SER A 248 -16.30 -2.39 -27.47
CA SER A 248 -15.30 -1.75 -28.31
C SER A 248 -14.86 -0.37 -27.77
N GLU A 249 -15.82 0.45 -27.30
CA GLU A 249 -15.53 1.75 -26.72
C GLU A 249 -14.79 1.62 -25.37
N TYR A 250 -15.11 0.62 -24.59
CA TYR A 250 -14.38 0.27 -23.37
C TYR A 250 -12.91 -0.10 -23.67
N GLU A 251 -12.70 -1.06 -24.58
CA GLU A 251 -11.36 -1.53 -24.95
C GLU A 251 -10.46 -0.42 -25.49
N LYS A 252 -11.01 0.49 -26.31
CA LYS A 252 -10.27 1.68 -26.79
C LYS A 252 -9.78 2.54 -25.65
N ARG A 253 -10.62 2.76 -24.62
CA ARG A 253 -10.26 3.59 -23.46
C ARG A 253 -9.27 2.92 -22.54
N VAL A 254 -9.39 1.61 -22.33
CA VAL A 254 -8.42 0.84 -21.55
C VAL A 254 -7.04 0.92 -22.20
N ARG A 255 -6.95 0.73 -23.52
CA ARG A 255 -5.67 0.90 -24.25
C ARG A 255 -5.12 2.31 -24.14
N TYR A 256 -5.96 3.32 -24.38
CA TYR A 256 -5.55 4.72 -24.23
C TYR A 256 -4.98 4.99 -22.83
N LEU A 257 -5.65 4.53 -21.78
CA LEU A 257 -5.18 4.68 -20.40
C LEU A 257 -3.85 3.96 -20.18
N ALA A 258 -3.72 2.72 -20.63
CA ALA A 258 -2.48 1.95 -20.52
C ALA A 258 -1.30 2.57 -21.28
N GLU A 259 -1.57 3.39 -22.29
CA GLU A 259 -0.56 4.12 -23.08
C GLU A 259 -0.17 5.46 -22.46
N ASN A 260 -1.06 6.09 -21.69
CA ASN A 260 -0.90 7.46 -21.20
C ASN A 260 -0.74 7.57 -19.68
N ILE A 261 -0.96 6.49 -18.92
CA ILE A 261 -0.66 6.47 -17.48
C ILE A 261 0.86 6.44 -17.29
N ASP A 262 1.38 7.40 -16.52
CA ASP A 262 2.79 7.39 -16.13
C ASP A 262 3.06 6.36 -15.03
N VAL A 263 3.45 5.16 -15.44
CA VAL A 263 3.89 4.10 -14.54
C VAL A 263 5.39 4.14 -14.26
N ALA A 264 6.14 4.96 -15.02
CA ALA A 264 7.60 5.03 -14.89
C ALA A 264 8.04 5.69 -13.58
N SER A 265 7.18 6.54 -13.00
CA SER A 265 7.40 7.16 -11.70
C SER A 265 7.18 6.20 -10.52
N SER A 266 6.67 4.99 -10.76
CA SER A 266 6.38 4.00 -9.73
C SER A 266 7.38 2.85 -9.77
N ASP A 267 8.05 2.58 -8.63
CA ASP A 267 8.93 1.41 -8.49
C ASP A 267 8.19 0.06 -8.54
N CYS A 268 6.86 0.11 -8.65
CA CYS A 268 6.03 -1.07 -8.83
C CYS A 268 6.06 -1.62 -10.24
N PHE A 269 6.45 -0.81 -11.21
CA PHE A 269 6.54 -1.20 -12.61
C PHE A 269 7.97 -1.06 -13.10
N PHE A 270 8.42 -1.99 -13.91
CA PHE A 270 9.67 -1.87 -14.65
C PHE A 270 9.46 -2.34 -16.09
N CYS A 271 10.14 -1.69 -17.02
CA CYS A 271 10.08 -2.07 -18.41
C CYS A 271 10.45 -3.55 -18.54
N ARG A 272 9.66 -4.31 -19.28
CA ARG A 272 10.13 -5.61 -19.74
C ARG A 272 11.38 -5.31 -20.59
N GLU A 273 12.50 -5.90 -20.21
CA GLU A 273 13.65 -5.92 -21.11
C GLU A 273 13.13 -6.46 -22.43
N ASN A 274 13.13 -5.59 -23.46
CA ASN A 274 12.98 -6.09 -24.80
C ASN A 274 14.07 -7.14 -24.92
N VAL A 275 13.65 -8.40 -25.08
CA VAL A 275 14.55 -9.45 -25.53
C VAL A 275 15.00 -8.92 -26.90
N MET A 276 16.08 -8.13 -26.89
CA MET A 276 16.76 -7.80 -28.12
C MET A 276 17.04 -9.15 -28.71
N TYR A 277 16.37 -9.47 -29.80
CA TYR A 277 16.82 -10.54 -30.64
C TYR A 277 18.30 -10.26 -30.89
N LYS A 278 19.16 -10.98 -30.20
CA LYS A 278 20.52 -11.15 -30.62
C LYS A 278 20.41 -11.85 -31.96
N GLY A 279 20.18 -11.05 -32.98
CA GLY A 279 20.31 -11.51 -34.34
C GLY A 279 21.72 -12.06 -34.41
N ASN A 280 21.84 -13.36 -34.57
CA ASN A 280 23.08 -13.98 -35.00
C ASN A 280 23.41 -13.34 -36.32
N ILE A 281 24.25 -12.32 -36.27
CA ILE A 281 24.98 -11.88 -37.45
C ILE A 281 25.95 -13.03 -37.67
N LEU A 282 25.50 -13.98 -38.49
CA LEU A 282 26.41 -14.94 -39.10
C LEU A 282 27.31 -14.14 -40.08
N ASN A 283 28.55 -13.95 -39.70
CA ASN A 283 29.62 -13.62 -40.63
C ASN A 283 30.08 -14.91 -41.32
#